data_9616667a448f388dbc5015ca6758ad1e
#
_entry.id   9616667a448f388dbc5015ca6758ad1e
#
_cell.length_a   1.000
_cell.length_b   1.000
_cell.length_c   1.000
_cell.angle_alpha   90.00
_cell.angle_beta   90.00
_cell.angle_gamma   90.00
#
_symmetry.space_group_name_H-M   'P 1'
#
loop_
_entity.id
_entity.type
_entity.pdbx_description
1 polymer ?
#
loop_
_entity_poly.entity_id
_entity_poly.type
_entity_poly.pdbx_seq_one_letter_code
_entity_poly.pdbx_strand_id
1 'polypeptide(L)'
;MPAVIGGLLVAGQLLQFLALERGDVSVAVPVFGIKVVLVAFFTTLILAESVGARLWIAAVLSVAAVTCLNRRDANQPSRHVGITLLSGGLGSICFALFDVLVQKWTPAWGIGRMVPLIFFFGALLSFALVPFFRAPLRKI
;
A
#
# COMPACT_ATOMS: atom_id res chain seq x y z
N MET A 1 -5.85 -7.75 -17.06
CA MET A 1 -4.76 -7.55 -16.10
C MET A 1 -4.58 -6.07 -15.68
N PRO A 2 -4.50 -5.04 -16.56
CA PRO A 2 -4.36 -3.64 -16.09
C PRO A 2 -5.47 -3.17 -15.15
N ALA A 3 -6.71 -3.64 -15.36
CA ALA A 3 -7.84 -3.30 -14.49
C ALA A 3 -7.69 -3.84 -13.05
N VAL A 4 -7.16 -5.06 -12.90
CA VAL A 4 -6.91 -5.66 -11.57
C VAL A 4 -5.81 -4.88 -10.85
N ILE A 5 -4.75 -4.52 -11.56
CA ILE A 5 -3.62 -3.75 -11.02
C ILE A 5 -4.08 -2.33 -10.63
N GLY A 6 -4.90 -1.68 -11.49
CA GLY A 6 -5.52 -0.40 -11.17
C GLY A 6 -6.48 -0.49 -9.98
N GLY A 7 -7.23 -1.58 -9.86
CA GLY A 7 -8.08 -1.85 -8.70
C GLY A 7 -7.29 -1.99 -7.39
N LEU A 8 -6.17 -2.71 -7.40
CA LEU A 8 -5.28 -2.83 -6.25
C LEU A 8 -4.70 -1.48 -5.82
N LEU A 9 -4.33 -0.64 -6.80
CA LEU A 9 -3.85 0.72 -6.53
C LEU A 9 -4.93 1.54 -5.78
N VAL A 10 -6.16 1.56 -6.29
CA VAL A 10 -7.26 2.32 -5.68
C VAL A 10 -7.63 1.74 -4.32
N ALA A 11 -7.74 0.41 -4.19
CA ALA A 11 -8.02 -0.24 -2.91
C ALA A 11 -6.94 0.07 -1.86
N GLY A 12 -5.67 -0.02 -2.26
CA GLY A 12 -4.54 0.34 -1.40
C GLY A 12 -4.60 1.79 -0.92
N GLN A 13 -4.89 2.73 -1.83
CA GLN A 13 -5.06 4.15 -1.50
C GLN A 13 -6.19 4.38 -0.50
N LEU A 14 -7.35 3.78 -0.72
CA LEU A 14 -8.51 3.91 0.17
C LEU A 14 -8.22 3.36 1.56
N LEU A 15 -7.58 2.20 1.64
CA LEU A 15 -7.22 1.57 2.91
C LEU A 15 -6.18 2.38 3.68
N GLN A 16 -5.18 2.94 2.99
CA GLN A 16 -4.20 3.83 3.61
C GLN A 16 -4.83 5.15 4.08
N PHE A 17 -5.72 5.73 3.26
CA PHE A 17 -6.46 6.92 3.65
C PHE A 17 -7.33 6.67 4.89
N LEU A 18 -8.01 5.53 4.95
CA LEU A 18 -8.80 5.10 6.11
C LEU A 18 -7.93 4.93 7.36
N ALA A 19 -6.71 4.37 7.20
CA ALA A 19 -5.76 4.22 8.29
C ALA A 19 -5.29 5.56 8.85
N LEU A 20 -5.14 6.58 8.00
CA LEU A 20 -4.74 7.93 8.39
C LEU A 20 -5.90 8.74 8.99
N GLU A 21 -7.12 8.61 8.41
CA GLU A 21 -8.27 9.40 8.82
C GLU A 21 -8.86 8.91 10.15
N ARG A 22 -8.99 7.59 10.31
CA ARG A 22 -9.63 6.98 11.49
C ARG A 22 -8.67 6.32 12.45
N GLY A 23 -7.43 6.17 12.04
CA GLY A 23 -6.38 5.51 12.80
C GLY A 23 -5.46 6.49 13.52
N ASP A 24 -4.42 5.93 14.10
CA ASP A 24 -3.34 6.68 14.74
C ASP A 24 -2.17 6.81 13.75
N VAL A 25 -1.82 8.04 13.38
CA VAL A 25 -0.75 8.33 12.42
C VAL A 25 0.59 7.77 12.91
N SER A 26 0.83 7.79 14.22
CA SER A 26 2.05 7.27 14.82
C SER A 26 2.23 5.77 14.60
N VAL A 27 1.11 5.03 14.49
CA VAL A 27 1.11 3.60 14.20
C VAL A 27 1.06 3.34 12.68
N ALA A 28 0.36 4.20 11.92
CA ALA A 28 0.19 4.03 10.48
C ALA A 28 1.53 4.06 9.71
N VAL A 29 2.43 4.98 10.07
CA VAL A 29 3.71 5.16 9.36
C VAL A 29 4.60 3.91 9.43
N PRO A 30 4.87 3.29 10.62
CA PRO A 30 5.59 2.02 10.68
C PRO A 30 4.91 0.88 9.92
N VAL A 31 3.57 0.82 9.97
CA VAL A 31 2.80 -0.21 9.25
C VAL A 31 2.98 -0.07 7.74
N PHE A 32 3.02 1.16 7.21
CA PHE A 32 3.31 1.38 5.79
C PHE A 32 4.75 0.99 5.42
N GLY A 33 5.71 1.09 6.34
CA GLY A 33 7.08 0.62 6.15
C GLY A 33 7.17 -0.90 5.89
N ILE A 34 6.23 -1.69 6.41
CA ILE A 34 6.17 -3.14 6.18
C ILE A 34 5.99 -3.48 4.68
N LYS A 35 5.45 -2.55 3.88
CA LYS A 35 5.33 -2.71 2.42
C LYS A 35 6.64 -3.18 1.77
N VAL A 36 7.79 -2.65 2.19
CA VAL A 36 9.09 -2.98 1.59
C VAL A 36 9.42 -4.48 1.79
N VAL A 37 9.13 -5.01 2.97
CA VAL A 37 9.33 -6.44 3.28
C VAL A 37 8.33 -7.29 2.50
N LEU A 38 7.08 -6.83 2.39
CA LEU A 38 6.04 -7.53 1.62
C LEU A 38 6.38 -7.58 0.13
N VAL A 39 6.93 -6.51 -0.45
CA VAL A 39 7.40 -6.50 -1.85
C VAL A 39 8.49 -7.54 -2.04
N ALA A 40 9.51 -7.58 -1.16
CA ALA A 40 10.57 -8.59 -1.24
C ALA A 40 10.01 -10.02 -1.13
N PHE A 41 9.06 -10.24 -0.23
CA PHE A 41 8.39 -11.53 -0.06
C PHE A 41 7.59 -11.95 -1.30
N PHE A 42 6.74 -11.05 -1.82
CA PHE A 42 5.93 -11.35 -3.02
C PHE A 42 6.79 -11.46 -4.28
N THR A 43 7.91 -10.75 -4.39
CA THR A 43 8.84 -10.90 -5.50
C THR A 43 9.41 -12.32 -5.52
N THR A 44 9.86 -12.85 -4.39
CA THR A 44 10.34 -14.23 -4.32
C THR A 44 9.26 -15.24 -4.63
N LEU A 45 8.02 -15.00 -4.19
CA LEU A 45 6.91 -15.93 -4.36
C LEU A 45 6.31 -15.91 -5.77
N ILE A 46 6.13 -14.72 -6.37
CA ILE A 46 5.38 -14.55 -7.62
C ILE A 46 6.30 -14.54 -8.85
N LEU A 47 7.49 -13.95 -8.74
CA LEU A 47 8.47 -13.91 -9.81
C LEU A 47 9.42 -15.11 -9.78
N ALA A 48 9.44 -15.86 -8.66
CA ALA A 48 10.41 -16.93 -8.41
C ALA A 48 11.88 -16.45 -8.54
N GLU A 49 12.10 -15.15 -8.38
CA GLU A 49 13.44 -14.56 -8.38
C GLU A 49 14.03 -14.63 -6.97
N SER A 50 15.27 -15.11 -6.87
CA SER A 50 16.00 -15.11 -5.59
C SER A 50 16.39 -13.68 -5.21
N VAL A 51 15.67 -13.11 -4.27
CA VAL A 51 16.03 -11.81 -3.68
C VAL A 51 17.29 -11.99 -2.85
N GLY A 52 18.37 -11.33 -3.25
CA GLY A 52 19.65 -11.43 -2.55
C GLY A 52 19.55 -10.96 -1.09
N ALA A 53 20.36 -11.56 -0.21
CA ALA A 53 20.39 -11.23 1.23
C ALA A 53 20.56 -9.72 1.51
N ARG A 54 21.24 -9.00 0.63
CA ARG A 54 21.42 -7.54 0.75
C ARG A 54 20.08 -6.78 0.70
N LEU A 55 19.14 -7.21 -0.15
CA LEU A 55 17.82 -6.60 -0.25
C LEU A 55 16.96 -6.89 0.97
N TRP A 56 17.07 -8.09 1.54
CA TRP A 56 16.40 -8.42 2.80
C TRP A 56 16.95 -7.58 3.96
N ILE A 57 18.26 -7.40 4.06
CA ILE A 57 18.89 -6.53 5.07
C ILE A 57 18.39 -5.08 4.88
N ALA A 58 18.37 -4.58 3.65
CA ALA A 58 17.90 -3.23 3.36
C ALA A 58 16.41 -3.05 3.74
N ALA A 59 15.56 -4.06 3.47
CA ALA A 59 14.14 -4.03 3.84
C ALA A 59 13.95 -3.97 5.36
N VAL A 60 14.69 -4.81 6.11
CA VAL A 60 14.64 -4.82 7.58
C VAL A 60 15.17 -3.50 8.16
N LEU A 61 16.29 -2.98 7.65
CA LEU A 61 16.83 -1.68 8.07
C LEU A 61 15.86 -0.53 7.79
N SER A 62 15.15 -0.54 6.66
CA SER A 62 14.14 0.46 6.33
C SER A 62 12.99 0.46 7.33
N VAL A 63 12.48 -0.72 7.69
CA VAL A 63 11.43 -0.86 8.71
C VAL A 63 11.94 -0.41 10.07
N ALA A 64 13.15 -0.80 10.45
CA ALA A 64 13.77 -0.38 11.72
C ALA A 64 13.93 1.14 11.77
N ALA A 65 14.42 1.76 10.70
CA ALA A 65 14.60 3.22 10.61
C ALA A 65 13.26 3.95 10.77
N VAL A 66 12.21 3.54 10.04
CA VAL A 66 10.86 4.13 10.14
C VAL A 66 10.31 3.96 11.56
N THR A 67 10.50 2.79 12.17
CA THR A 67 10.05 2.53 13.53
C THR A 67 10.80 3.37 14.56
N CYS A 68 12.12 3.56 14.38
CA CYS A 68 12.92 4.42 15.26
C CYS A 68 12.53 5.89 15.16
N LEU A 69 12.29 6.38 13.94
CA LEU A 69 11.83 7.76 13.73
C LEU A 69 10.46 8.03 14.35
N ASN A 70 9.61 7.02 14.41
CA ASN A 70 8.25 7.14 14.90
C ASN A 70 8.09 6.76 16.39
N ARG A 71 9.19 6.58 17.12
CA ARG A 71 9.21 6.30 18.57
C ARG A 71 8.76 7.48 19.45
N ARG A 72 8.18 8.49 18.86
CA ARG A 72 7.67 9.66 19.58
C ARG A 72 6.35 9.30 20.28
N ASP A 73 6.40 9.40 21.63
CA ASP A 73 5.27 9.33 22.54
C ASP A 73 4.47 8.02 22.65
N ALA A 74 5.11 7.02 23.28
CA ALA A 74 4.40 5.86 23.85
C ALA A 74 3.38 6.23 24.95
N ASN A 75 3.25 7.50 25.30
CA ASN A 75 2.37 8.00 26.38
C ASN A 75 1.01 8.52 25.91
N GLN A 76 0.72 8.53 24.60
CA GLN A 76 -0.63 8.84 24.16
C GLN A 76 -1.46 7.56 24.04
N PRO A 77 -2.63 7.47 24.67
CA PRO A 77 -3.52 6.32 24.51
C PRO A 77 -3.98 6.24 23.05
N SER A 78 -3.41 5.32 22.30
CA SER A 78 -3.74 5.07 20.91
C SER A 78 -5.16 4.51 20.80
N ARG A 79 -6.11 5.38 20.51
CA ARG A 79 -7.54 5.13 20.59
C ARG A 79 -8.07 4.14 19.53
N HIS A 80 -7.31 3.89 18.44
CA HIS A 80 -7.77 3.07 17.30
C HIS A 80 -6.67 2.24 16.64
N VAL A 81 -5.74 1.68 17.41
CA VAL A 81 -4.61 0.85 16.89
C VAL A 81 -5.10 -0.29 16.01
N GLY A 82 -6.18 -0.96 16.39
CA GLY A 82 -6.71 -2.10 15.64
C GLY A 82 -7.12 -1.73 14.21
N ILE A 83 -7.79 -0.59 14.05
CA ILE A 83 -8.21 -0.09 12.72
C ILE A 83 -6.99 0.28 11.90
N THR A 84 -6.00 0.95 12.51
CA THR A 84 -4.75 1.36 11.83
C THR A 84 -3.96 0.16 11.36
N LEU A 85 -3.79 -0.86 12.21
CA LEU A 85 -3.06 -2.08 11.87
C LEU A 85 -3.77 -2.86 10.75
N LEU A 86 -5.09 -3.00 10.83
CA LEU A 86 -5.85 -3.74 9.84
C LEU A 86 -5.89 -3.03 8.50
N SER A 87 -6.30 -1.76 8.48
CA SER A 87 -6.42 -0.99 7.24
C SER A 87 -5.06 -0.65 6.63
N GLY A 88 -4.08 -0.23 7.44
CA GLY A 88 -2.73 0.05 7.00
C GLY A 88 -2.01 -1.21 6.51
N GLY A 89 -2.16 -2.34 7.21
CA GLY A 89 -1.61 -3.63 6.81
C GLY A 89 -2.18 -4.13 5.50
N LEU A 90 -3.52 -4.14 5.36
CA LEU A 90 -4.18 -4.51 4.10
C LEU A 90 -3.80 -3.57 2.95
N GLY A 91 -3.73 -2.26 3.21
CA GLY A 91 -3.26 -1.28 2.23
C GLY A 91 -1.82 -1.56 1.77
N SER A 92 -0.93 -1.90 2.70
CA SER A 92 0.45 -2.27 2.40
C SER A 92 0.54 -3.55 1.56
N ILE A 93 -0.31 -4.55 1.82
CA ILE A 93 -0.42 -5.78 1.01
C ILE A 93 -0.89 -5.43 -0.41
N CYS A 94 -1.94 -4.61 -0.57
CA CYS A 94 -2.44 -4.20 -1.88
C CYS A 94 -1.37 -3.48 -2.69
N PHE A 95 -0.62 -2.57 -2.08
CA PHE A 95 0.48 -1.87 -2.76
C PHE A 95 1.66 -2.77 -3.08
N ALA A 96 2.02 -3.72 -2.20
CA ALA A 96 3.08 -4.67 -2.47
C ALA A 96 2.71 -5.60 -3.65
N LEU A 97 1.47 -6.07 -3.69
CA LEU A 97 0.96 -6.85 -4.82
C LEU A 97 0.91 -6.02 -6.10
N PHE A 98 0.47 -4.76 -6.02
CA PHE A 98 0.50 -3.83 -7.14
C PHE A 98 1.91 -3.71 -7.73
N ASP A 99 2.91 -3.42 -6.92
CA ASP A 99 4.30 -3.25 -7.38
C ASP A 99 4.83 -4.53 -8.07
N VAL A 100 4.60 -5.69 -7.46
CA VAL A 100 5.08 -6.98 -7.99
C VAL A 100 4.35 -7.39 -9.28
N LEU A 101 3.04 -7.14 -9.36
CA LEU A 101 2.28 -7.41 -10.58
C LEU A 101 2.67 -6.46 -11.72
N VAL A 102 2.93 -5.18 -11.43
CA VAL A 102 3.48 -4.25 -12.41
C VAL A 102 4.82 -4.77 -12.93
N GLN A 103 5.72 -5.16 -12.04
CA GLN A 103 7.03 -5.71 -12.42
C GLN A 103 6.88 -6.96 -13.29
N LYS A 104 6.00 -7.88 -12.94
CA LYS A 104 5.77 -9.13 -13.67
C LYS A 104 5.23 -8.93 -15.09
N TRP A 105 4.31 -7.99 -15.27
CA TRP A 105 3.60 -7.82 -16.55
C TRP A 105 4.17 -6.73 -17.44
N THR A 106 5.00 -5.84 -16.91
CA THR A 106 5.66 -4.77 -17.69
C THR A 106 6.49 -5.29 -18.88
N PRO A 107 7.27 -6.39 -18.76
CA PRO A 107 8.04 -6.92 -19.90
C PRO A 107 7.14 -7.38 -21.05
N ALA A 108 5.95 -7.93 -20.75
CA ALA A 108 5.03 -8.46 -21.77
C ALA A 108 4.23 -7.36 -22.49
N TRP A 109 3.91 -6.25 -21.82
CA TRP A 109 3.02 -5.21 -22.36
C TRP A 109 3.76 -3.94 -22.77
N GLY A 110 5.00 -3.75 -22.33
CA GLY A 110 5.78 -2.52 -22.47
C GLY A 110 5.31 -1.42 -21.50
N ILE A 111 6.27 -0.70 -20.92
CA ILE A 111 6.00 0.36 -19.92
C ILE A 111 5.05 1.42 -20.49
N GLY A 112 5.26 1.85 -21.75
CA GLY A 112 4.49 2.92 -22.38
C GLY A 112 3.01 2.62 -22.59
N ARG A 113 2.60 1.34 -22.59
CA ARG A 113 1.19 0.92 -22.71
C ARG A 113 0.58 0.54 -21.38
N MET A 114 1.34 -0.13 -20.55
CA MET A 114 0.83 -0.68 -19.29
C MET A 114 0.53 0.41 -18.27
N VAL A 115 1.43 1.38 -18.10
CA VAL A 115 1.28 2.43 -17.08
C VAL A 115 0.05 3.32 -17.35
N PRO A 116 -0.17 3.86 -18.57
CA PRO A 116 -1.37 4.65 -18.86
C PRO A 116 -2.68 3.86 -18.65
N LEU A 117 -2.70 2.57 -19.01
CA LEU A 117 -3.88 1.72 -18.81
C LEU A 117 -4.20 1.50 -17.33
N ILE A 118 -3.19 1.28 -16.49
CA ILE A 118 -3.36 1.13 -15.04
C ILE A 118 -3.99 2.40 -14.45
N PHE A 119 -3.43 3.57 -14.79
CA PHE A 119 -3.95 4.84 -14.29
C PHE A 119 -5.34 5.16 -14.85
N PHE A 120 -5.62 4.81 -16.11
CA PHE A 120 -6.93 4.97 -16.72
C PHE A 120 -8.00 4.15 -15.95
N PHE A 121 -7.74 2.87 -15.72
CA PHE A 121 -8.64 2.01 -14.94
C PHE A 121 -8.74 2.45 -13.47
N GLY A 122 -7.64 2.90 -12.88
CA GLY A 122 -7.64 3.48 -11.53
C GLY A 122 -8.51 4.74 -11.43
N ALA A 123 -8.38 5.65 -12.41
CA ALA A 123 -9.22 6.85 -12.49
C ALA A 123 -10.69 6.51 -12.68
N LEU A 124 -11.01 5.57 -13.58
CA LEU A 124 -12.38 5.11 -13.82
C LEU A 124 -13.02 4.55 -12.56
N LEU A 125 -12.28 3.70 -11.83
CA LEU A 125 -12.72 3.12 -10.55
C LEU A 125 -12.90 4.21 -9.48
N SER A 126 -11.96 5.15 -9.39
CA SER A 126 -12.06 6.28 -8.46
C SER A 126 -13.29 7.14 -8.76
N PHE A 127 -13.58 7.42 -10.02
CA PHE A 127 -14.79 8.13 -10.43
C PHE A 127 -16.07 7.37 -10.06
N ALA A 128 -16.08 6.05 -10.26
CA ALA A 128 -17.22 5.20 -9.88
C ALA A 128 -17.48 5.17 -8.37
N LEU A 129 -16.42 5.39 -7.56
CA LEU A 129 -16.52 5.42 -6.10
C LEU A 129 -16.91 6.79 -5.52
N VAL A 130 -16.77 7.88 -6.31
CA VAL A 130 -17.12 9.26 -5.88
C VAL A 130 -18.54 9.35 -5.27
N PRO A 131 -19.62 8.77 -5.84
CA PRO A 131 -20.95 8.88 -5.25
C PRO A 131 -21.05 8.23 -3.86
N PHE A 132 -20.27 7.18 -3.60
CA PHE A 132 -20.23 6.51 -2.31
C PHE A 132 -19.57 7.36 -1.22
N PHE A 133 -18.59 8.18 -1.57
CA PHE A 133 -17.87 9.05 -0.63
C PHE A 133 -18.52 10.43 -0.44
N ARG A 134 -19.39 10.88 -1.37
CA ARG A 134 -20.11 12.15 -1.22
C ARG A 134 -21.21 12.12 -0.16
N ALA A 135 -21.70 10.97 0.21
CA ALA A 135 -22.76 10.84 1.21
C ALA A 135 -22.37 11.29 2.63
N PRO A 136 -21.17 11.01 3.18
CA PRO A 136 -20.78 11.44 4.53
C PRO A 136 -20.35 12.90 4.62
N LEU A 137 -19.87 13.53 3.53
CA LEU A 137 -19.39 14.92 3.53
C LEU A 137 -20.53 15.98 3.58
N ARG A 138 -21.78 15.59 3.42
CA ARG A 138 -22.95 16.48 3.46
C ARG A 138 -23.46 16.75 4.88
N LYS A 139 -22.80 16.21 5.91
CA LYS A 139 -23.19 16.36 7.33
C LYS A 139 -22.17 17.17 8.17
N ILE A 140 -21.28 17.90 7.52
CA ILE A 140 -20.45 18.96 8.10
C ILE A 140 -20.92 20.28 7.46
#